data_3ac565815067a6cc5bc432522a1f2560
#
_entry.id   3ac565815067a6cc5bc432522a1f2560
#
_cell.length_a   1.000
_cell.length_b   1.000
_cell.length_c   1.000
_cell.angle_alpha   90.00
_cell.angle_beta   90.00
_cell.angle_gamma   90.00
#
_symmetry.space_group_name_H-M   'P 1'
#
loop_
_entity.id
_entity.type
_entity.pdbx_description
1 polymer ?
#
loop_
_entity_poly.entity_id
_entity_poly.type
_entity_poly.pdbx_seq_one_letter_code
_entity_poly.pdbx_strand_id
1 'polypeptide(L)'
;MKRPLLIWDIDDVLNDLTRLCMATTAQKIRPGIKLENLQQNPPLAELGCSLDEYRNILDECRDKYLYEQAPRKEVMEFFQEWGSELRSVTLSAAPVSMAPRSAEWVLRHFGRWIQGTIFVPSPRKQIATGMPLFTSKAEAVSVLGGILIDDAPQNVKSVRAAGHRAFYFPAPWNENKNMSIEKFFSMLCKELELKK
;
A
#
# COMPACT_ATOMS: atom_id res chain seq x y z
N MET A 1 10.37 -3.89 26.56
CA MET A 1 10.90 -3.80 25.18
C MET A 1 10.16 -2.68 24.43
N LYS A 2 10.84 -1.97 23.52
CA LYS A 2 10.20 -0.94 22.69
C LYS A 2 9.36 -1.65 21.61
N ARG A 3 8.04 -1.36 21.56
CA ARG A 3 7.15 -1.95 20.55
C ARG A 3 7.65 -1.65 19.15
N PRO A 4 7.68 -2.62 18.22
CA PRO A 4 8.12 -2.39 16.84
C PRO A 4 7.20 -1.39 16.14
N LEU A 5 7.76 -0.57 15.25
CA LEU A 5 7.01 0.33 14.36
C LEU A 5 6.81 -0.36 13.01
N LEU A 6 5.56 -0.55 12.60
CA LEU A 6 5.21 -0.97 11.26
C LEU A 6 4.77 0.23 10.44
N ILE A 7 5.28 0.30 9.23
CA ILE A 7 4.99 1.34 8.25
C ILE A 7 4.27 0.68 7.09
N TRP A 8 2.98 0.96 6.93
CA TRP A 8 2.11 0.29 5.98
C TRP A 8 1.90 1.14 4.73
N ASP A 9 2.07 0.56 3.54
CA ASP A 9 1.44 1.16 2.37
C ASP A 9 -0.08 1.07 2.49
N ILE A 10 -0.81 1.87 1.74
CA ILE A 10 -2.28 1.90 1.78
C ILE A 10 -2.86 1.03 0.67
N ASP A 11 -2.57 1.40 -0.58
CA ASP A 11 -3.14 0.77 -1.76
C ASP A 11 -2.53 -0.62 -1.97
N ASP A 12 -3.39 -1.61 -2.19
CA ASP A 12 -3.03 -3.02 -2.36
C ASP A 12 -2.36 -3.69 -1.16
N VAL A 13 -2.24 -2.98 -0.03
CA VAL A 13 -1.80 -3.51 1.28
C VAL A 13 -2.95 -3.48 2.27
N LEU A 14 -3.42 -2.30 2.68
CA LEU A 14 -4.56 -2.19 3.61
C LEU A 14 -5.91 -2.39 2.90
N ASN A 15 -6.00 -1.99 1.66
CA ASN A 15 -7.16 -2.17 0.77
C ASN A 15 -6.82 -3.05 -0.44
N ASP A 16 -7.78 -3.25 -1.33
CA ASP A 16 -7.65 -4.04 -2.56
C ASP A 16 -7.94 -3.16 -3.79
N LEU A 17 -7.23 -2.01 -3.87
CA LEU A 17 -7.52 -0.98 -4.87
C LEU A 17 -7.39 -1.50 -6.30
N THR A 18 -6.28 -2.17 -6.62
CA THR A 18 -6.05 -2.67 -7.98
C THR A 18 -7.10 -3.71 -8.38
N ARG A 19 -7.50 -4.61 -7.47
CA ARG A 19 -8.60 -5.56 -7.75
C ARG A 19 -9.89 -4.82 -8.06
N LEU A 20 -10.23 -3.81 -7.28
CA LEU A 20 -11.42 -3.00 -7.50
C LEU A 20 -11.34 -2.25 -8.83
N CYS A 21 -10.19 -1.66 -9.16
CA CYS A 21 -9.98 -1.00 -10.46
C CYS A 21 -10.12 -1.97 -11.62
N MET A 22 -9.57 -3.17 -11.52
CA MET A 22 -9.71 -4.20 -12.56
C MET A 22 -11.16 -4.65 -12.74
N ALA A 23 -11.94 -4.71 -11.66
CA ALA A 23 -13.35 -5.06 -11.71
C ALA A 23 -14.28 -3.93 -12.21
N THR A 24 -13.80 -2.69 -12.24
CA THR A 24 -14.62 -1.49 -12.50
C THR A 24 -14.05 -0.62 -13.63
N THR A 25 -13.22 0.34 -13.29
CA THR A 25 -12.74 1.38 -14.23
C THR A 25 -11.91 0.82 -15.38
N ALA A 26 -11.09 -0.20 -15.12
CA ALA A 26 -10.25 -0.83 -16.14
C ALA A 26 -11.05 -1.63 -17.19
N GLN A 27 -12.28 -2.07 -16.87
CA GLN A 27 -13.17 -2.77 -17.82
C GLN A 27 -13.51 -1.91 -19.04
N LYS A 28 -13.41 -0.58 -18.95
CA LYS A 28 -13.63 0.35 -20.07
C LYS A 28 -12.53 0.24 -21.14
N ILE A 29 -11.30 -0.09 -20.72
CA ILE A 29 -10.13 -0.21 -21.60
C ILE A 29 -9.90 -1.66 -22.00
N ARG A 30 -9.94 -2.58 -21.04
CA ARG A 30 -9.71 -4.01 -21.26
C ARG A 30 -10.85 -4.84 -20.63
N PRO A 31 -11.92 -5.10 -21.37
CA PRO A 31 -13.00 -5.97 -20.91
C PRO A 31 -12.47 -7.36 -20.51
N GLY A 32 -12.93 -7.86 -19.37
CA GLY A 32 -12.54 -9.18 -18.85
C GLY A 32 -11.18 -9.23 -18.12
N ILE A 33 -10.46 -8.11 -18.00
CA ILE A 33 -9.22 -8.07 -17.20
C ILE A 33 -9.52 -8.36 -15.72
N LYS A 34 -8.66 -9.13 -15.10
CA LYS A 34 -8.74 -9.46 -13.66
C LYS A 34 -7.38 -9.27 -13.00
N LEU A 35 -7.36 -9.13 -11.68
CA LEU A 35 -6.12 -8.99 -10.91
C LEU A 35 -5.15 -10.14 -11.18
N GLU A 36 -5.66 -11.36 -11.31
CA GLU A 36 -4.87 -12.58 -11.53
C GLU A 36 -4.14 -12.60 -12.89
N ASN A 37 -4.56 -11.74 -13.83
CA ASN A 37 -3.89 -11.59 -15.12
C ASN A 37 -2.63 -10.69 -15.05
N LEU A 38 -2.44 -9.94 -13.97
CA LEU A 38 -1.38 -8.96 -13.86
C LEU A 38 -0.07 -9.63 -13.44
N GLN A 39 1.02 -9.27 -14.13
CA GLN A 39 2.38 -9.75 -13.84
C GLN A 39 3.30 -8.63 -13.37
N GLN A 40 2.87 -7.38 -13.54
CA GLN A 40 3.61 -6.19 -13.14
C GLN A 40 2.68 -5.08 -12.66
N ASN A 41 3.23 -4.12 -11.95
CA ASN A 41 2.53 -2.89 -11.56
C ASN A 41 3.44 -1.68 -11.81
N PRO A 42 3.10 -0.78 -12.72
CA PRO A 42 1.86 -0.68 -13.50
C PRO A 42 1.71 -1.76 -14.60
N PRO A 43 0.51 -2.32 -14.81
CA PRO A 43 0.23 -3.42 -15.74
C PRO A 43 -0.06 -2.90 -17.17
N LEU A 44 0.87 -2.17 -17.75
CA LEU A 44 0.64 -1.46 -19.02
C LEU A 44 0.46 -2.41 -20.19
N ALA A 45 1.23 -3.49 -20.24
CA ALA A 45 1.13 -4.49 -21.31
C ALA A 45 -0.19 -5.26 -21.23
N GLU A 46 -0.60 -5.65 -20.02
CA GLU A 46 -1.83 -6.40 -19.78
C GLU A 46 -3.08 -5.57 -20.11
N LEU A 47 -3.03 -4.27 -19.83
CA LEU A 47 -4.12 -3.34 -20.14
C LEU A 47 -4.08 -2.83 -21.58
N GLY A 48 -2.91 -2.86 -22.24
CA GLY A 48 -2.72 -2.26 -23.54
C GLY A 48 -2.86 -0.74 -23.51
N CYS A 49 -2.42 -0.08 -22.44
CA CYS A 49 -2.56 1.36 -22.25
C CYS A 49 -1.23 2.03 -21.88
N SER A 50 -1.18 3.34 -22.02
CA SER A 50 -0.07 4.16 -21.55
C SER A 50 -0.05 4.30 -20.03
N LEU A 51 1.08 4.74 -19.49
CA LEU A 51 1.22 5.00 -18.06
C LEU A 51 0.24 6.08 -17.56
N ASP A 52 -0.02 7.09 -18.37
CA ASP A 52 -0.92 8.17 -17.99
C ASP A 52 -2.39 7.72 -18.00
N GLU A 53 -2.78 6.89 -18.97
CA GLU A 53 -4.10 6.26 -18.99
C GLU A 53 -4.30 5.34 -17.76
N TYR A 54 -3.30 4.53 -17.43
CA TYR A 54 -3.36 3.70 -16.21
C TYR A 54 -3.53 4.55 -14.94
N ARG A 55 -2.77 5.63 -14.83
CA ARG A 55 -2.89 6.56 -13.70
C ARG A 55 -4.27 7.19 -13.61
N ASN A 56 -4.85 7.57 -14.74
CA ASN A 56 -6.22 8.10 -14.79
C ASN A 56 -7.25 7.06 -14.36
N ILE A 57 -7.09 5.79 -14.74
CA ILE A 57 -7.92 4.67 -14.25
C ILE A 57 -7.86 4.57 -12.74
N LEU A 58 -6.66 4.60 -12.15
CA LEU A 58 -6.49 4.52 -10.71
C LEU A 58 -7.12 5.72 -9.99
N ASP A 59 -6.96 6.92 -10.55
CA ASP A 59 -7.52 8.13 -9.94
C ASP A 59 -9.03 8.15 -10.02
N GLU A 60 -9.62 7.76 -11.15
CA GLU A 60 -11.07 7.58 -11.29
C GLU A 60 -11.60 6.52 -10.31
N CYS A 61 -10.87 5.43 -10.15
CA CYS A 61 -11.23 4.36 -9.21
C CYS A 61 -11.21 4.86 -7.76
N ARG A 62 -10.14 5.54 -7.35
CA ARG A 62 -10.04 6.12 -6.00
C ARG A 62 -11.15 7.15 -5.76
N ASP A 63 -11.39 8.02 -6.73
CA ASP A 63 -12.40 9.07 -6.60
C ASP A 63 -13.80 8.50 -6.36
N LYS A 64 -14.15 7.45 -7.09
CA LYS A 64 -15.49 6.86 -7.04
C LYS A 64 -15.70 5.87 -5.91
N TYR A 65 -14.70 5.08 -5.57
CA TYR A 65 -14.92 3.86 -4.79
C TYR A 65 -14.09 3.76 -3.52
N LEU A 66 -12.98 4.50 -3.37
CA LEU A 66 -12.09 4.33 -2.21
C LEU A 66 -12.82 4.51 -0.87
N TYR A 67 -13.74 5.47 -0.80
CA TYR A 67 -14.45 5.80 0.44
C TYR A 67 -15.30 4.63 0.96
N GLU A 68 -15.92 3.88 0.06
CA GLU A 68 -16.81 2.76 0.39
C GLU A 68 -16.08 1.41 0.40
N GLN A 69 -14.84 1.39 -0.06
CA GLN A 69 -14.07 0.15 -0.10
C GLN A 69 -13.80 -0.37 1.31
N ALA A 70 -14.15 -1.63 1.55
CA ALA A 70 -13.79 -2.32 2.77
C ALA A 70 -12.26 -2.57 2.83
N PRO A 71 -11.66 -2.57 4.02
CA PRO A 71 -10.28 -3.03 4.18
C PRO A 71 -10.18 -4.53 3.87
N ARG A 72 -8.96 -4.98 3.56
CA ARG A 72 -8.70 -6.42 3.44
C ARG A 72 -9.02 -7.12 4.75
N LYS A 73 -9.77 -8.20 4.66
CA LYS A 73 -10.22 -8.98 5.82
C LYS A 73 -9.05 -9.45 6.67
N GLU A 74 -8.06 -10.05 6.04
CA GLU A 74 -6.87 -10.63 6.71
C GLU A 74 -6.03 -9.56 7.41
N VAL A 75 -5.96 -8.36 6.82
CA VAL A 75 -5.28 -7.20 7.44
C VAL A 75 -6.05 -6.73 8.66
N MET A 76 -7.37 -6.65 8.56
CA MET A 76 -8.21 -6.27 9.69
C MET A 76 -8.10 -7.28 10.84
N GLU A 77 -8.11 -8.58 10.55
CA GLU A 77 -7.92 -9.65 11.53
C GLU A 77 -6.55 -9.53 12.23
N PHE A 78 -5.48 -9.26 11.47
CA PHE A 78 -4.15 -9.01 12.06
C PHE A 78 -4.15 -7.80 13.01
N PHE A 79 -4.77 -6.69 12.63
CA PHE A 79 -4.86 -5.52 13.50
C PHE A 79 -5.73 -5.76 14.74
N GLN A 80 -6.80 -6.51 14.62
CA GLN A 80 -7.65 -6.88 15.76
C GLN A 80 -6.89 -7.74 16.77
N GLU A 81 -6.03 -8.64 16.28
CA GLU A 81 -5.25 -9.53 17.13
C GLU A 81 -4.01 -8.85 17.74
N TRP A 82 -3.25 -8.11 16.93
CA TRP A 82 -1.91 -7.62 17.29
C TRP A 82 -1.75 -6.09 17.32
N GLY A 83 -2.73 -5.35 16.84
CA GLY A 83 -2.59 -3.91 16.66
C GLY A 83 -2.25 -3.15 17.96
N SER A 84 -2.69 -3.63 19.13
CA SER A 84 -2.35 -3.05 20.42
C SER A 84 -0.91 -3.28 20.86
N GLU A 85 -0.24 -4.28 20.29
CA GLU A 85 1.16 -4.64 20.58
C GLU A 85 2.15 -3.92 19.66
N LEU A 86 1.65 -3.19 18.67
CA LEU A 86 2.43 -2.56 17.63
C LEU A 86 2.25 -1.04 17.64
N ARG A 87 3.22 -0.33 17.09
CA ARG A 87 3.05 1.05 16.65
C ARG A 87 2.91 1.02 15.14
N SER A 88 1.89 1.69 14.62
CA SER A 88 1.59 1.65 13.18
C SER A 88 1.38 3.04 12.62
N VAL A 89 1.95 3.30 11.46
CA VAL A 89 1.69 4.48 10.62
C VAL A 89 1.50 4.03 9.18
N THR A 90 0.84 4.84 8.37
CA THR A 90 0.81 4.61 6.92
C THR A 90 1.78 5.52 6.19
N LEU A 91 2.28 5.04 5.04
CA LEU A 91 3.22 5.74 4.18
C LEU A 91 2.86 5.49 2.71
N SER A 92 2.24 6.47 2.06
CA SER A 92 1.73 6.33 0.70
C SER A 92 2.41 7.29 -0.28
N ALA A 93 2.56 6.86 -1.53
CA ALA A 93 2.95 7.67 -2.67
C ALA A 93 1.77 8.01 -3.60
N ALA A 94 0.54 7.96 -3.08
CA ALA A 94 -0.64 8.42 -3.79
C ALA A 94 -0.54 9.93 -4.10
N PRO A 95 -1.21 10.42 -5.17
CA PRO A 95 -1.25 11.86 -5.47
C PRO A 95 -1.75 12.68 -4.28
N VAL A 96 -1.16 13.86 -4.07
CA VAL A 96 -1.57 14.78 -2.98
C VAL A 96 -3.06 15.13 -3.06
N SER A 97 -3.62 15.22 -4.27
CA SER A 97 -5.06 15.40 -4.47
C SER A 97 -5.92 14.31 -3.83
N MET A 98 -5.39 13.10 -3.70
CA MET A 98 -6.08 11.95 -3.09
C MET A 98 -5.74 11.78 -1.61
N ALA A 99 -4.74 12.51 -1.09
CA ALA A 99 -4.27 12.36 0.29
C ALA A 99 -5.39 12.54 1.35
N PRO A 100 -6.29 13.55 1.26
CA PRO A 100 -7.36 13.69 2.24
C PRO A 100 -8.27 12.46 2.31
N ARG A 101 -8.68 11.92 1.15
CA ARG A 101 -9.56 10.74 1.08
C ARG A 101 -8.87 9.48 1.60
N SER A 102 -7.60 9.29 1.22
CA SER A 102 -6.82 8.15 1.71
C SER A 102 -6.63 8.20 3.22
N ALA A 103 -6.32 9.38 3.77
CA ALA A 103 -6.18 9.57 5.21
C ALA A 103 -7.51 9.33 5.96
N GLU A 104 -8.61 9.88 5.45
CA GLU A 104 -9.94 9.66 6.03
C GLU A 104 -10.31 8.17 6.04
N TRP A 105 -10.07 7.47 4.92
CA TRP A 105 -10.31 6.04 4.81
C TRP A 105 -9.50 5.24 5.84
N VAL A 106 -8.18 5.53 5.96
CA VAL A 106 -7.31 4.90 6.96
C VAL A 106 -7.82 5.15 8.37
N LEU A 107 -8.14 6.39 8.72
CA LEU A 107 -8.60 6.73 10.07
C LEU A 107 -9.95 6.11 10.39
N ARG A 108 -10.86 6.01 9.43
CA ARG A 108 -12.16 5.35 9.58
C ARG A 108 -12.00 3.87 9.95
N HIS A 109 -11.15 3.14 9.24
CA HIS A 109 -11.05 1.68 9.38
C HIS A 109 -9.99 1.25 10.39
N PHE A 110 -8.89 1.99 10.50
CA PHE A 110 -7.71 1.62 11.28
C PHE A 110 -7.34 2.65 12.37
N GLY A 111 -8.09 3.73 12.53
CA GLY A 111 -7.75 4.83 13.46
C GLY A 111 -7.62 4.42 14.93
N ARG A 112 -8.11 3.22 15.30
CA ARG A 112 -7.85 2.63 16.61
C ARG A 112 -6.36 2.28 16.81
N TRP A 113 -5.63 1.96 15.73
CA TRP A 113 -4.25 1.48 15.76
C TRP A 113 -3.29 2.38 14.99
N ILE A 114 -3.78 3.03 13.92
CA ILE A 114 -3.01 3.90 13.03
C ILE A 114 -3.51 5.34 13.23
N GLN A 115 -2.66 6.20 13.82
CA GLN A 115 -3.02 7.60 14.08
C GLN A 115 -2.22 8.59 13.21
N GLY A 116 -1.36 8.08 12.33
CA GLY A 116 -0.53 8.90 11.45
C GLY A 116 -0.52 8.37 10.03
N THR A 117 -0.78 9.26 9.07
CA THR A 117 -0.69 8.98 7.64
C THR A 117 0.30 9.95 7.02
N ILE A 118 1.32 9.42 6.36
CA ILE A 118 2.40 10.17 5.74
C ILE A 118 2.30 9.99 4.23
N PHE A 119 2.45 11.08 3.49
CA PHE A 119 2.49 11.07 2.04
C PHE A 119 3.86 11.52 1.55
N VAL A 120 4.47 10.73 0.65
CA VAL A 120 5.67 11.11 -0.09
C VAL A 120 5.28 11.53 -1.50
N PRO A 121 6.16 12.27 -2.22
CA PRO A 121 5.87 12.68 -3.59
C PRO A 121 5.53 11.48 -4.48
N SER A 122 4.41 11.60 -5.20
CA SER A 122 4.07 10.66 -6.26
C SER A 122 5.00 10.88 -7.46
N PRO A 123 5.35 9.84 -8.25
CA PRO A 123 6.12 10.00 -9.48
C PRO A 123 5.34 10.73 -10.59
N ARG A 124 4.16 11.25 -10.29
CA ARG A 124 3.33 12.05 -11.19
C ARG A 124 3.72 13.52 -11.12
N LYS A 125 3.50 14.28 -12.21
CA LYS A 125 3.58 15.73 -12.15
C LYS A 125 2.49 16.23 -11.19
N GLN A 126 2.91 16.73 -10.05
CA GLN A 126 2.03 17.37 -9.07
C GLN A 126 2.37 18.85 -9.03
N ILE A 127 1.36 19.67 -8.84
CA ILE A 127 1.57 21.06 -8.45
C ILE A 127 1.92 21.00 -6.96
N ALA A 128 3.20 20.84 -6.67
CA ALA A 128 3.71 20.89 -5.31
C ALA A 128 3.75 22.36 -4.88
N THR A 129 3.05 22.69 -3.82
CA THR A 129 3.02 24.05 -3.25
C THR A 129 4.05 24.26 -2.14
N GLY A 130 4.88 23.26 -1.86
CA GLY A 130 5.91 23.32 -0.82
C GLY A 130 6.89 22.16 -0.88
N MET A 131 7.91 22.17 -0.04
CA MET A 131 8.83 21.06 0.12
C MET A 131 8.15 19.90 0.85
N PRO A 132 8.24 18.66 0.34
CA PRO A 132 7.70 17.50 1.03
C PRO A 132 8.50 17.21 2.30
N LEU A 133 7.83 16.65 3.31
CA LEU A 133 8.50 16.21 4.55
C LEU A 133 9.57 15.15 4.26
N PHE A 134 9.29 14.25 3.31
CA PHE A 134 10.21 13.24 2.81
C PHE A 134 10.12 13.18 1.29
N THR A 135 11.24 12.94 0.62
CA THR A 135 11.32 12.85 -0.85
C THR A 135 11.01 11.45 -1.38
N SER A 136 11.07 10.44 -0.52
CA SER A 136 10.83 9.04 -0.87
C SER A 136 10.38 8.20 0.33
N LYS A 137 9.81 7.01 0.06
CA LYS A 137 9.52 6.03 1.11
C LYS A 137 10.80 5.56 1.84
N ALA A 138 11.91 5.42 1.13
CA ALA A 138 13.17 5.01 1.74
C ALA A 138 13.68 6.05 2.75
N GLU A 139 13.64 7.33 2.41
CA GLU A 139 13.99 8.40 3.34
C GLU A 139 13.06 8.42 4.56
N ALA A 140 11.75 8.33 4.35
CA ALA A 140 10.80 8.28 5.45
C ALA A 140 11.07 7.11 6.41
N VAL A 141 11.32 5.91 5.87
CA VAL A 141 11.65 4.72 6.68
C VAL A 141 12.97 4.91 7.43
N SER A 142 13.97 5.53 6.80
CA SER A 142 15.27 5.82 7.43
C SER A 142 15.12 6.72 8.66
N VAL A 143 14.27 7.73 8.57
CA VAL A 143 14.03 8.67 9.68
C VAL A 143 13.13 8.07 10.76
N LEU A 144 12.08 7.35 10.38
CA LEU A 144 11.12 6.76 11.32
C LEU A 144 11.68 5.55 12.07
N GLY A 145 12.62 4.81 11.47
CA GLY A 145 13.25 3.64 12.07
C GLY A 145 12.29 2.45 12.22
N GLY A 146 11.40 2.24 11.24
CA GLY A 146 10.40 1.17 11.24
C GLY A 146 10.67 0.07 10.23
N ILE A 147 9.66 -0.77 10.03
CA ILE A 147 9.63 -1.86 9.05
C ILE A 147 8.56 -1.53 8.02
N LEU A 148 8.95 -1.40 6.74
CA LEU A 148 8.01 -1.16 5.66
C LEU A 148 7.29 -2.45 5.26
N ILE A 149 5.98 -2.36 5.04
CA ILE A 149 5.15 -3.38 4.39
C ILE A 149 4.52 -2.74 3.16
N ASP A 150 4.88 -3.23 1.98
CA ASP A 150 4.55 -2.61 0.70
C ASP A 150 4.45 -3.68 -0.39
N ASP A 151 3.50 -3.57 -1.31
CA ASP A 151 3.33 -4.51 -2.41
C ASP A 151 4.26 -4.22 -3.60
N ALA A 152 4.71 -2.96 -3.73
CA ALA A 152 5.47 -2.47 -4.88
C ALA A 152 6.97 -2.82 -4.78
N PRO A 153 7.52 -3.59 -5.75
CA PRO A 153 8.91 -4.05 -5.70
C PRO A 153 9.92 -2.92 -5.61
N GLN A 154 9.69 -1.79 -6.28
CA GLN A 154 10.61 -0.65 -6.27
C GLN A 154 10.73 -0.02 -4.88
N ASN A 155 9.63 0.05 -4.11
CA ASN A 155 9.63 0.60 -2.75
C ASN A 155 10.41 -0.30 -1.79
N VAL A 156 10.10 -1.59 -1.78
CA VAL A 156 10.77 -2.57 -0.92
C VAL A 156 12.26 -2.63 -1.22
N LYS A 157 12.65 -2.68 -2.52
CA LYS A 157 14.05 -2.71 -2.95
C LYS A 157 14.80 -1.45 -2.52
N SER A 158 14.21 -0.26 -2.69
CA SER A 158 14.85 1.00 -2.31
C SER A 158 15.06 1.12 -0.80
N VAL A 159 14.10 0.68 0.01
CA VAL A 159 14.21 0.67 1.47
C VAL A 159 15.29 -0.33 1.93
N ARG A 160 15.33 -1.53 1.34
CA ARG A 160 16.37 -2.52 1.63
C ARG A 160 17.77 -2.04 1.21
N ALA A 161 17.89 -1.39 0.06
CA ALA A 161 19.14 -0.79 -0.42
C ALA A 161 19.66 0.33 0.51
N ALA A 162 18.76 1.03 1.20
CA ALA A 162 19.08 2.01 2.24
C ALA A 162 19.44 1.37 3.61
N GLY A 163 19.50 0.03 3.71
CA GLY A 163 19.88 -0.69 4.92
C GLY A 163 18.75 -0.91 5.91
N HIS A 164 17.48 -0.72 5.50
CA HIS A 164 16.33 -0.86 6.37
C HIS A 164 15.50 -2.10 6.07
N ARG A 165 14.67 -2.52 7.05
CA ARG A 165 13.81 -3.69 6.90
C ARG A 165 12.56 -3.33 6.10
N ALA A 166 12.24 -4.17 5.10
CA ALA A 166 11.02 -4.07 4.32
C ALA A 166 10.55 -5.45 3.87
N PHE A 167 9.23 -5.66 3.85
CA PHE A 167 8.60 -6.89 3.41
C PHE A 167 7.67 -6.63 2.23
N TYR A 168 7.72 -7.54 1.24
CA TYR A 168 6.71 -7.58 0.19
C TYR A 168 5.40 -8.09 0.75
N PHE A 169 4.37 -7.25 0.75
CA PHE A 169 3.02 -7.74 0.90
C PHE A 169 2.62 -8.55 -0.35
N PRO A 170 1.95 -9.72 -0.20
CA PRO A 170 1.65 -10.59 -1.34
C PRO A 170 0.81 -9.90 -2.42
N ALA A 171 1.34 -9.84 -3.64
CA ALA A 171 0.65 -9.29 -4.80
C ALA A 171 1.10 -10.02 -6.08
N PRO A 172 0.28 -10.10 -7.15
CA PRO A 172 0.63 -10.84 -8.36
C PRO A 172 1.93 -10.40 -9.04
N TRP A 173 2.36 -9.16 -8.81
CA TRP A 173 3.51 -8.53 -9.45
C TRP A 173 4.79 -8.54 -8.62
N ASN A 174 4.84 -9.26 -7.51
CA ASN A 174 6.05 -9.30 -6.68
C ASN A 174 6.50 -10.73 -6.32
N GLU A 175 7.59 -10.82 -5.58
CA GLU A 175 8.22 -12.09 -5.22
C GLU A 175 7.32 -13.00 -4.37
N ASN A 176 6.35 -12.42 -3.65
CA ASN A 176 5.41 -13.14 -2.78
C ASN A 176 4.09 -13.51 -3.49
N LYS A 177 4.04 -13.46 -4.82
CA LYS A 177 2.81 -13.72 -5.61
C LYS A 177 2.11 -15.05 -5.33
N ASN A 178 2.85 -16.04 -4.87
CA ASN A 178 2.33 -17.37 -4.52
C ASN A 178 2.14 -17.57 -3.01
N MET A 179 2.35 -16.52 -2.20
CA MET A 179 2.17 -16.56 -0.76
C MET A 179 0.76 -16.10 -0.41
N SER A 180 0.04 -16.83 0.44
CA SER A 180 -1.22 -16.32 0.99
C SER A 180 -0.97 -15.21 2.01
N ILE A 181 -1.96 -14.34 2.20
CA ILE A 181 -1.84 -13.22 3.14
C ILE A 181 -1.74 -13.74 4.59
N GLU A 182 -2.43 -14.82 4.92
CA GLU A 182 -2.34 -15.46 6.25
C GLU A 182 -0.92 -16.00 6.50
N LYS A 183 -0.29 -16.62 5.48
CA LYS A 183 1.09 -17.08 5.58
C LYS A 183 2.06 -15.92 5.75
N PHE A 184 1.82 -14.81 5.05
CA PHE A 184 2.59 -13.58 5.23
C PHE A 184 2.50 -13.07 6.67
N PHE A 185 1.30 -12.98 7.25
CA PHE A 185 1.13 -12.53 8.63
C PHE A 185 1.74 -13.50 9.65
N SER A 186 1.63 -14.81 9.41
CA SER A 186 2.30 -15.82 10.25
C SER A 186 3.83 -15.64 10.25
N MET A 187 4.41 -15.35 9.09
CA MET A 187 5.84 -15.02 8.97
C MET A 187 6.17 -13.71 9.69
N LEU A 188 5.37 -12.66 9.49
CA LEU A 188 5.57 -11.36 10.11
C LEU A 188 5.51 -11.45 11.65
N CYS A 189 4.55 -12.16 12.21
CA CYS A 189 4.46 -12.39 13.65
C CYS A 189 5.71 -13.08 14.20
N LYS A 190 6.24 -14.08 13.50
CA LYS A 190 7.48 -14.76 13.88
C LYS A 190 8.68 -13.81 13.85
N GLU A 191 8.81 -13.00 12.80
CA GLU A 191 9.87 -11.99 12.65
C GLU A 191 9.82 -10.89 13.72
N LEU A 192 8.64 -10.58 14.21
CA LEU A 192 8.40 -9.58 15.25
C LEU A 192 8.39 -10.19 16.67
N GLU A 193 8.59 -11.49 16.79
CA GLU A 193 8.54 -12.25 18.07
C GLU A 193 7.22 -12.06 18.84
N LEU A 194 6.11 -11.83 18.10
CA LEU A 194 4.79 -11.73 18.70
C LEU A 194 4.35 -13.12 19.19
N LYS A 195 4.01 -13.20 20.47
CA LYS A 195 3.59 -14.44 21.12
C LYS A 195 2.20 -14.23 21.71
N LYS A 196 1.30 -15.19 21.47
CA LYS A 196 0.03 -15.28 22.18
C LYS A 196 0.26 -15.65 23.65
#